data_34090755a61b6bfbc642f2b554eaee08
#
_entry.id   34090755a61b6bfbc642f2b554eaee08
#
_cell.length_a   1.000
_cell.length_b   1.000
_cell.length_c   1.000
_cell.angle_alpha   90.00
_cell.angle_beta   90.00
_cell.angle_gamma   90.00
#
_symmetry.space_group_name_H-M   'P 1'
#
loop_
_entity.id
_entity.type
_entity.pdbx_description
1 polymer ?
#
loop_
_entity_poly.entity_id
_entity_poly.type
_entity_poly.pdbx_seq_one_letter_code
_entity_poly.pdbx_strand_id
1 'polypeptide(L)'
;MFTRQVKFLFSLFSFLLMGHGLYAQLEGSNPPSKNFPQWAAPEKNDLLLPQPENDFLSAPNTNRLELKEPMLDMTEKETFIDPGNQYLSRLNRNLKNKSGEDKKLPKNFLIDQYLGDFKSTDKVMQIVVRDHEYPDGDRIKILVNDQVVVANFLLVQQYRGVQLPLVEGFNKIDFVALNQGESGPNTAEVQIYNSQGQLQAANQWNLATGVKATYVIIKE
;
A
#
# COMPACT_ATOMS: atom_id res chain seq x y z
N MET A 1 62.63 48.19 -9.95
CA MET A 1 62.07 46.86 -9.96
C MET A 1 61.03 46.79 -8.88
N PHE A 2 59.74 47.02 -9.23
CA PHE A 2 58.62 47.23 -8.29
C PHE A 2 57.88 45.94 -8.01
N THR A 3 57.96 45.43 -6.78
CA THR A 3 57.12 44.33 -6.30
C THR A 3 55.83 44.91 -5.76
N ARG A 4 54.74 44.69 -6.49
CA ARG A 4 53.38 45.03 -6.05
C ARG A 4 52.87 43.93 -5.11
N GLN A 5 52.81 44.25 -3.86
CA GLN A 5 52.09 43.48 -2.82
C GLN A 5 50.58 43.74 -3.00
N VAL A 6 49.84 42.70 -3.41
CA VAL A 6 48.38 42.74 -3.42
C VAL A 6 47.92 42.36 -2.02
N LYS A 7 47.44 43.33 -1.25
CA LYS A 7 46.80 43.13 0.05
C LYS A 7 45.35 42.66 -0.22
N PHE A 8 45.10 41.40 0.07
CA PHE A 8 43.72 40.91 0.15
C PHE A 8 43.10 41.44 1.45
N LEU A 9 42.18 42.37 1.31
CA LEU A 9 41.30 42.82 2.39
C LEU A 9 40.23 41.73 2.60
N PHE A 10 40.38 40.93 3.65
CA PHE A 10 39.30 40.10 4.16
C PHE A 10 38.30 41.03 4.88
N SER A 11 37.22 41.37 4.20
CA SER A 11 36.05 41.98 4.82
C SER A 11 35.30 40.92 5.62
N LEU A 12 35.53 40.95 6.92
CA LEU A 12 34.77 40.17 7.89
C LEU A 12 33.38 40.79 8.02
N PHE A 13 32.42 40.28 7.23
CA PHE A 13 31.01 40.64 7.37
C PHE A 13 30.42 39.85 8.52
N SER A 14 30.49 40.47 9.73
CA SER A 14 29.79 39.96 10.90
C SER A 14 28.30 40.14 10.72
N PHE A 15 27.62 39.05 10.31
CA PHE A 15 26.16 39.00 10.27
C PHE A 15 25.68 38.76 11.71
N LEU A 16 25.30 39.83 12.38
CA LEU A 16 24.60 39.80 13.65
C LEU A 16 23.21 39.22 13.42
N LEU A 17 23.08 37.89 13.57
CA LEU A 17 21.78 37.20 13.59
C LEU A 17 21.09 37.56 14.90
N MET A 18 20.25 38.58 14.87
CA MET A 18 19.20 38.77 15.86
C MET A 18 18.25 37.57 15.75
N GLY A 19 18.44 36.63 16.65
CA GLY A 19 17.49 35.53 16.86
C GLY A 19 16.20 36.09 17.46
N HIS A 20 15.24 36.42 16.62
CA HIS A 20 13.85 36.54 17.05
C HIS A 20 13.30 35.11 17.18
N GLY A 21 13.36 34.62 18.43
CA GLY A 21 12.62 33.39 18.76
C GLY A 21 11.13 33.62 18.54
N LEU A 22 10.64 33.20 17.39
CA LEU A 22 9.22 32.95 17.19
C LEU A 22 8.89 31.68 17.98
N TYR A 23 8.50 31.88 19.25
CA TYR A 23 7.74 30.88 19.95
C TYR A 23 6.37 30.80 19.25
N ALA A 24 6.27 29.89 18.30
CA ALA A 24 4.98 29.42 17.86
C ALA A 24 4.38 28.69 19.07
N GLN A 25 3.52 29.36 19.82
CA GLN A 25 2.59 28.71 20.72
C GLN A 25 1.78 27.75 19.87
N LEU A 26 2.02 26.45 20.05
CA LEU A 26 1.07 25.44 19.64
C LEU A 26 -0.17 25.65 20.52
N GLU A 27 -1.05 26.54 20.12
CA GLU A 27 -2.41 26.49 20.60
C GLU A 27 -2.95 25.14 20.19
N GLY A 28 -3.12 24.28 21.19
CA GLY A 28 -3.81 23.03 21.02
C GLY A 28 -5.21 23.32 20.49
N SER A 29 -5.36 23.26 19.17
CA SER A 29 -6.68 23.20 18.57
C SER A 29 -7.27 21.87 18.99
N ASN A 30 -8.03 21.89 20.08
CA ASN A 30 -8.97 20.82 20.36
C ASN A 30 -9.77 20.61 19.06
N PRO A 31 -9.81 19.39 18.54
CA PRO A 31 -10.66 19.11 17.39
C PRO A 31 -12.09 19.51 17.78
N PRO A 32 -12.84 20.16 16.89
CA PRO A 32 -14.20 20.52 17.19
C PRO A 32 -14.92 19.24 17.62
N SER A 33 -15.43 19.25 18.86
CA SER A 33 -16.26 18.18 19.37
C SER A 33 -17.43 18.06 18.39
N LYS A 34 -17.42 17.00 17.58
CA LYS A 34 -18.60 16.62 16.80
C LYS A 34 -19.68 16.33 17.83
N ASN A 35 -20.58 17.29 18.02
CA ASN A 35 -21.83 17.07 18.74
C ASN A 35 -22.58 16.00 17.95
N PHE A 36 -22.35 14.75 18.28
CA PHE A 36 -23.26 13.70 17.88
C PHE A 36 -24.58 14.03 18.56
N PRO A 37 -25.70 14.06 17.85
CA PRO A 37 -26.98 14.20 18.50
C PRO A 37 -27.07 13.07 19.52
N GLN A 38 -27.13 13.46 20.79
CA GLN A 38 -27.33 12.53 21.88
C GLN A 38 -28.74 12.00 21.67
N TRP A 39 -28.85 10.74 21.29
CA TRP A 39 -30.13 10.05 21.26
C TRP A 39 -30.63 10.09 22.70
N ALA A 40 -31.60 10.97 22.98
CA ALA A 40 -32.35 10.86 24.19
C ALA A 40 -32.94 9.46 24.22
N ALA A 41 -32.59 8.71 25.26
CA ALA A 41 -33.25 7.44 25.48
C ALA A 41 -34.76 7.72 25.49
N PRO A 42 -35.57 6.91 24.81
CA PRO A 42 -36.99 7.11 24.85
C PRO A 42 -37.41 7.05 26.32
N GLU A 43 -38.05 8.11 26.81
CA GLU A 43 -38.69 8.09 28.12
C GLU A 43 -39.54 6.83 28.16
N LYS A 44 -39.40 6.10 29.24
CA LYS A 44 -40.31 4.99 29.57
C LYS A 44 -41.69 5.56 29.66
N ASN A 45 -42.38 5.65 28.54
CA ASN A 45 -43.82 5.83 28.58
C ASN A 45 -44.32 4.56 29.19
N ASP A 46 -44.86 4.68 30.40
CA ASP A 46 -45.72 3.68 31.03
C ASP A 46 -46.91 3.48 30.08
N LEU A 47 -46.68 2.64 29.07
CA LEU A 47 -47.79 2.00 28.38
C LEU A 47 -48.40 1.08 29.42
N LEU A 48 -49.39 1.64 30.15
CA LEU A 48 -50.34 0.85 30.89
C LEU A 48 -50.94 -0.16 29.95
N LEU A 49 -50.35 -1.35 29.91
CA LEU A 49 -50.99 -2.49 29.29
C LEU A 49 -52.34 -2.66 30.03
N PRO A 50 -53.47 -2.67 29.30
CA PRO A 50 -54.73 -2.94 29.93
C PRO A 50 -54.62 -4.30 30.65
N GLN A 51 -54.86 -4.27 31.95
CA GLN A 51 -54.98 -5.50 32.73
C GLN A 51 -56.09 -6.33 32.12
N PRO A 52 -55.86 -7.62 31.86
CA PRO A 52 -56.97 -8.49 31.42
C PRO A 52 -57.95 -8.57 32.58
N GLU A 53 -59.13 -8.00 32.39
CA GLU A 53 -60.25 -8.24 33.29
C GLU A 53 -60.55 -9.74 33.27
N ASN A 54 -60.33 -10.36 34.45
CA ASN A 54 -60.64 -11.77 34.70
C ASN A 54 -62.14 -11.94 34.82
N ASP A 55 -62.85 -11.88 33.73
CA ASP A 55 -64.31 -12.13 33.73
C ASP A 55 -64.70 -13.18 32.68
N PHE A 56 -64.03 -14.32 32.74
CA PHE A 56 -64.43 -15.50 32.00
C PHE A 56 -64.46 -16.76 32.88
N LEU A 57 -65.09 -16.68 34.01
CA LEU A 57 -65.47 -17.86 34.79
C LEU A 57 -66.99 -18.06 34.72
N SER A 58 -67.54 -18.33 33.53
CA SER A 58 -68.85 -18.94 33.39
C SER A 58 -69.07 -19.40 31.96
N ALA A 59 -68.40 -20.43 31.57
CA ALA A 59 -68.79 -21.12 30.34
C ALA A 59 -69.69 -22.32 30.70
N PRO A 60 -70.89 -22.39 30.17
CA PRO A 60 -71.71 -23.59 30.31
C PRO A 60 -71.13 -24.73 29.47
N ASN A 61 -71.07 -25.85 30.16
CA ASN A 61 -70.74 -27.16 29.63
C ASN A 61 -71.51 -27.49 28.34
N THR A 62 -70.83 -27.58 27.19
CA THR A 62 -71.40 -28.23 26.01
C THR A 62 -70.32 -28.88 25.18
N ASN A 63 -70.41 -30.18 25.08
CA ASN A 63 -69.95 -31.05 23.99
C ASN A 63 -68.47 -31.00 23.65
N ARG A 64 -67.77 -31.92 24.23
CA ARG A 64 -66.43 -32.34 23.86
C ARG A 64 -66.41 -32.79 22.40
N LEU A 65 -66.14 -31.89 21.48
CA LEU A 65 -65.65 -32.24 20.17
C LEU A 65 -64.21 -32.68 20.36
N GLU A 66 -63.93 -33.95 20.10
CA GLU A 66 -62.56 -34.46 19.97
C GLU A 66 -61.95 -33.81 18.71
N LEU A 67 -61.38 -32.64 18.93
CA LEU A 67 -60.44 -32.10 17.95
C LEU A 67 -59.19 -32.98 18.07
N LYS A 68 -58.97 -33.86 17.09
CA LYS A 68 -57.65 -34.40 16.79
C LYS A 68 -56.77 -33.19 16.50
N GLU A 69 -56.04 -32.76 17.52
CA GLU A 69 -54.98 -31.76 17.31
C GLU A 69 -53.96 -32.41 16.38
N PRO A 70 -53.69 -31.82 15.18
CA PRO A 70 -52.51 -32.21 14.48
C PRO A 70 -51.31 -31.89 15.40
N MET A 71 -50.60 -32.92 15.87
CA MET A 71 -49.34 -32.73 16.57
C MET A 71 -48.44 -31.92 15.61
N LEU A 72 -48.39 -30.61 15.82
CA LEU A 72 -47.35 -29.77 15.25
C LEU A 72 -46.05 -30.25 15.82
N ASP A 73 -45.33 -31.05 15.09
CA ASP A 73 -43.98 -31.43 15.41
C ASP A 73 -43.07 -30.19 15.29
N MET A 74 -42.93 -29.50 16.40
CA MET A 74 -42.02 -28.35 16.49
C MET A 74 -40.56 -28.76 16.56
N THR A 75 -40.23 -29.98 16.21
CA THR A 75 -38.86 -30.47 16.17
C THR A 75 -38.20 -30.34 14.82
N GLU A 76 -38.85 -29.76 13.80
CA GLU A 76 -38.12 -29.32 12.61
C GLU A 76 -37.13 -28.26 13.08
N LYS A 77 -35.90 -28.69 13.26
CA LYS A 77 -34.75 -27.80 13.47
C LYS A 77 -34.71 -26.88 12.26
N GLU A 78 -35.21 -25.66 12.44
CA GLU A 78 -34.92 -24.60 11.48
C GLU A 78 -33.41 -24.52 11.40
N THR A 79 -32.85 -25.02 10.32
CA THR A 79 -31.44 -24.85 10.03
C THR A 79 -31.23 -23.36 9.79
N PHE A 80 -30.72 -22.68 10.81
CA PHE A 80 -30.32 -21.29 10.68
C PHE A 80 -29.26 -21.24 9.58
N ILE A 81 -29.67 -20.84 8.40
CA ILE A 81 -28.73 -20.59 7.31
C ILE A 81 -28.00 -19.31 7.71
N ASP A 82 -26.74 -19.47 8.09
CA ASP A 82 -25.88 -18.33 8.39
C ASP A 82 -25.89 -17.39 7.17
N PRO A 83 -26.41 -16.15 7.30
CA PRO A 83 -26.44 -15.19 6.20
C PRO A 83 -25.06 -14.97 5.59
N GLY A 84 -23.99 -15.12 6.38
CA GLY A 84 -22.61 -15.06 5.90
C GLY A 84 -22.32 -16.09 4.81
N ASN A 85 -22.78 -17.32 4.98
CA ASN A 85 -22.57 -18.40 4.01
C ASN A 85 -23.31 -18.15 2.68
N GLN A 86 -24.46 -17.49 2.73
CA GLN A 86 -25.22 -17.14 1.53
C GLN A 86 -24.50 -16.10 0.67
N TYR A 87 -23.70 -15.24 1.29
CA TYR A 87 -22.92 -14.19 0.59
C TYR A 87 -21.51 -14.63 0.24
N LEU A 88 -20.95 -15.66 0.88
CA LEU A 88 -19.59 -16.14 0.63
C LEU A 88 -19.32 -16.47 -0.83
N SER A 89 -20.28 -17.10 -1.51
CA SER A 89 -20.14 -17.43 -2.93
C SER A 89 -20.14 -16.18 -3.83
N ARG A 90 -20.89 -15.14 -3.46
CA ARG A 90 -20.89 -13.84 -4.14
C ARG A 90 -19.60 -13.06 -3.86
N LEU A 91 -19.18 -13.02 -2.59
CA LEU A 91 -17.91 -12.38 -2.20
C LEU A 91 -16.73 -13.07 -2.89
N ASN A 92 -16.66 -14.40 -2.84
CA ASN A 92 -15.60 -15.16 -3.49
C ASN A 92 -15.61 -15.02 -5.01
N ARG A 93 -16.79 -14.88 -5.64
CA ARG A 93 -16.89 -14.58 -7.06
C ARG A 93 -16.40 -13.18 -7.38
N ASN A 94 -16.76 -12.19 -6.57
CA ASN A 94 -16.30 -10.80 -6.74
C ASN A 94 -14.81 -10.66 -6.46
N LEU A 95 -14.27 -11.39 -5.48
CA LEU A 95 -12.85 -11.47 -5.22
C LEU A 95 -12.11 -12.17 -6.36
N LYS A 96 -12.63 -13.30 -6.87
CA LYS A 96 -12.08 -13.97 -8.06
C LYS A 96 -12.17 -13.07 -9.31
N ASN A 97 -13.24 -12.31 -9.47
CA ASN A 97 -13.37 -11.39 -10.60
C ASN A 97 -12.48 -10.15 -10.46
N LYS A 98 -12.16 -9.72 -9.22
CA LYS A 98 -11.18 -8.64 -8.99
C LYS A 98 -9.73 -9.12 -9.00
N SER A 99 -9.49 -10.37 -8.58
CA SER A 99 -8.16 -10.97 -8.57
C SER A 99 -7.87 -11.90 -9.73
N GLY A 100 -8.83 -12.09 -10.62
CA GLY A 100 -8.78 -13.18 -11.59
C GLY A 100 -9.51 -12.99 -12.87
N GLU A 101 -9.55 -11.82 -13.44
CA GLU A 101 -9.11 -11.88 -14.83
C GLU A 101 -7.59 -12.02 -14.73
N ASP A 102 -7.12 -13.26 -14.84
CA ASP A 102 -5.82 -13.57 -15.42
C ASP A 102 -5.79 -12.89 -16.79
N LYS A 103 -5.55 -11.60 -16.84
CA LYS A 103 -4.99 -10.96 -18.02
C LYS A 103 -3.70 -11.72 -18.21
N LYS A 104 -3.73 -12.73 -19.10
CA LYS A 104 -2.53 -13.50 -19.42
C LYS A 104 -1.50 -12.49 -19.81
N LEU A 105 -0.61 -12.20 -18.89
CA LEU A 105 0.48 -11.26 -19.14
C LEU A 105 1.21 -11.73 -20.39
N PRO A 106 1.64 -10.85 -21.25
CA PRO A 106 2.50 -11.19 -22.38
C PRO A 106 3.66 -12.06 -21.90
N LYS A 107 4.01 -13.08 -22.67
CA LYS A 107 5.06 -14.05 -22.28
C LYS A 107 6.40 -13.39 -21.93
N ASN A 108 6.72 -12.27 -22.58
CA ASN A 108 7.92 -11.49 -22.32
C ASN A 108 7.98 -10.87 -20.90
N PHE A 109 6.83 -10.70 -20.22
CA PHE A 109 6.81 -10.20 -18.83
C PHE A 109 7.04 -11.32 -17.79
N LEU A 110 6.95 -12.56 -18.23
CA LEU A 110 7.14 -13.77 -17.40
C LEU A 110 8.58 -14.30 -17.44
N ILE A 111 9.49 -13.61 -18.13
CA ILE A 111 10.87 -14.04 -18.34
C ILE A 111 11.80 -12.96 -17.80
N ASP A 112 12.86 -13.40 -17.14
CA ASP A 112 13.93 -12.51 -16.69
C ASP A 112 14.49 -11.70 -17.86
N GLN A 113 14.67 -10.40 -17.63
CA GLN A 113 15.11 -9.46 -18.66
C GLN A 113 16.56 -9.07 -18.41
N TYR A 114 17.37 -9.14 -19.44
CA TYR A 114 18.71 -8.58 -19.43
C TYR A 114 18.67 -7.17 -20.01
N LEU A 115 19.06 -6.18 -19.19
CA LEU A 115 18.98 -4.76 -19.55
C LEU A 115 20.26 -4.24 -20.23
N GLY A 116 21.35 -5.01 -20.13
CA GLY A 116 22.64 -4.67 -20.73
C GLY A 116 23.79 -4.68 -19.73
N ASP A 117 24.97 -4.34 -20.24
CA ASP A 117 26.20 -4.20 -19.48
C ASP A 117 26.98 -2.98 -19.93
N PHE A 118 27.83 -2.47 -19.05
CA PHE A 118 28.79 -1.42 -19.36
C PHE A 118 29.99 -1.46 -18.41
N LYS A 119 31.08 -0.82 -18.84
CA LYS A 119 32.33 -0.72 -18.06
C LYS A 119 32.38 0.62 -17.32
N SER A 120 32.94 0.62 -16.12
CA SER A 120 33.14 1.82 -15.32
C SER A 120 34.39 1.73 -14.46
N THR A 121 35.06 2.86 -14.28
CA THR A 121 36.17 3.03 -13.31
C THR A 121 35.70 3.64 -11.99
N ASP A 122 34.41 3.94 -11.87
CA ASP A 122 33.82 4.55 -10.70
C ASP A 122 33.76 3.58 -9.51
N LYS A 123 33.92 4.13 -8.30
CA LYS A 123 33.77 3.33 -7.07
C LYS A 123 32.33 3.19 -6.62
N VAL A 124 31.49 4.14 -7.02
CA VAL A 124 30.07 4.21 -6.62
C VAL A 124 29.23 4.61 -7.82
N MET A 125 28.12 3.95 -8.03
CA MET A 125 27.13 4.34 -9.03
C MET A 125 25.84 4.80 -8.31
N GLN A 126 25.17 5.77 -8.89
CA GLN A 126 23.85 6.19 -8.44
C GLN A 126 22.79 5.57 -9.36
N ILE A 127 21.96 4.75 -8.79
CA ILE A 127 20.81 4.15 -9.48
C ILE A 127 19.55 4.85 -9.04
N VAL A 128 18.78 5.37 -9.97
CA VAL A 128 17.47 5.97 -9.73
C VAL A 128 16.41 5.20 -10.45
N VAL A 129 15.30 4.96 -9.78
CA VAL A 129 14.18 4.17 -10.31
C VAL A 129 12.89 4.92 -10.04
N ARG A 130 11.96 4.83 -10.99
CA ARG A 130 10.58 5.33 -10.85
C ARG A 130 9.59 4.37 -11.49
N ASP A 131 8.32 4.55 -11.17
CA ASP A 131 7.25 4.02 -12.00
C ASP A 131 7.15 4.86 -13.30
N HIS A 132 7.14 4.20 -14.45
CA HIS A 132 7.09 4.91 -15.72
C HIS A 132 5.66 5.05 -16.28
N GLU A 133 4.70 4.31 -15.74
CA GLU A 133 3.29 4.41 -16.14
C GLU A 133 2.49 5.13 -15.07
N TYR A 134 1.77 4.40 -14.24
CA TYR A 134 0.92 4.96 -13.19
C TYR A 134 1.27 4.34 -11.84
N PRO A 135 1.64 5.14 -10.84
CA PRO A 135 2.01 4.62 -9.53
C PRO A 135 0.82 3.96 -8.84
N ASP A 136 0.72 2.66 -8.96
CA ASP A 136 -0.38 1.83 -8.43
C ASP A 136 0.06 0.89 -7.29
N GLY A 137 1.24 1.16 -6.74
CA GLY A 137 1.77 0.41 -5.61
C GLY A 137 2.79 -0.67 -5.98
N ASP A 138 3.38 -0.59 -7.15
CA ASP A 138 4.48 -1.44 -7.59
C ASP A 138 5.66 -1.39 -6.63
N ARG A 139 6.21 -2.57 -6.34
CA ARG A 139 7.34 -2.74 -5.43
C ARG A 139 8.39 -3.63 -6.04
N ILE A 140 9.64 -3.30 -5.78
CA ILE A 140 10.79 -4.09 -6.22
C ILE A 140 11.73 -4.36 -5.06
N LYS A 141 12.56 -5.37 -5.23
CA LYS A 141 13.72 -5.66 -4.39
C LYS A 141 14.97 -5.47 -5.25
N ILE A 142 16.01 -4.86 -4.70
CA ILE A 142 17.27 -4.63 -5.40
C ILE A 142 18.35 -5.49 -4.75
N LEU A 143 19.01 -6.28 -5.59
CA LEU A 143 20.17 -7.10 -5.18
C LEU A 143 21.41 -6.64 -5.96
N VAL A 144 22.56 -6.76 -5.31
CA VAL A 144 23.88 -6.60 -5.94
C VAL A 144 24.68 -7.85 -5.61
N ASN A 145 25.15 -8.56 -6.63
CA ASN A 145 25.87 -9.81 -6.49
C ASN A 145 25.15 -10.80 -5.56
N ASP A 146 23.83 -10.95 -5.78
CA ASP A 146 22.90 -11.79 -5.01
C ASP A 146 22.68 -11.36 -3.53
N GLN A 147 23.29 -10.26 -3.10
CA GLN A 147 23.08 -9.66 -1.78
C GLN A 147 21.94 -8.63 -1.83
N VAL A 148 20.98 -8.73 -0.91
CA VAL A 148 19.86 -7.77 -0.86
C VAL A 148 20.37 -6.42 -0.33
N VAL A 149 20.33 -5.41 -1.18
CA VAL A 149 20.66 -4.01 -0.82
C VAL A 149 19.41 -3.25 -0.38
N VAL A 150 18.30 -3.46 -1.09
CA VAL A 150 17.00 -2.90 -0.73
C VAL A 150 15.96 -4.00 -0.79
N ALA A 151 15.40 -4.34 0.36
CA ALA A 151 14.45 -5.45 0.46
C ALA A 151 13.07 -5.10 -0.10
N ASN A 152 12.66 -3.82 -0.03
CA ASN A 152 11.35 -3.37 -0.45
C ASN A 152 11.40 -1.89 -0.85
N PHE A 153 11.34 -1.63 -2.15
CA PHE A 153 11.38 -0.29 -2.74
C PHE A 153 10.04 -0.01 -3.43
N LEU A 154 9.28 0.95 -2.92
CA LEU A 154 8.04 1.40 -3.55
C LEU A 154 8.37 2.27 -4.74
N LEU A 155 7.86 1.91 -5.92
CA LEU A 155 7.94 2.73 -7.11
C LEU A 155 6.92 3.87 -7.03
N VAL A 156 7.37 5.07 -7.36
CA VAL A 156 6.56 6.28 -7.40
C VAL A 156 6.89 7.04 -8.67
N GLN A 157 6.10 8.05 -9.02
CA GLN A 157 6.30 8.83 -10.24
C GLN A 157 7.65 9.58 -10.27
N GLN A 158 8.15 10.01 -9.10
CA GLN A 158 9.43 10.69 -8.99
C GLN A 158 10.56 9.68 -8.90
N TYR A 159 11.70 9.98 -9.56
CA TYR A 159 12.91 9.19 -9.39
C TYR A 159 13.38 9.18 -7.94
N ARG A 160 13.62 8.00 -7.43
CA ARG A 160 14.22 7.76 -6.11
C ARG A 160 15.50 6.97 -6.30
N GLY A 161 16.54 7.35 -5.57
CA GLY A 161 17.87 6.83 -5.81
C GLY A 161 18.42 5.96 -4.69
N VAL A 162 19.33 5.07 -5.09
CA VAL A 162 20.17 4.25 -4.23
C VAL A 162 21.61 4.39 -4.73
N GLN A 163 22.55 4.60 -3.80
CA GLN A 163 23.99 4.58 -4.13
C GLN A 163 24.51 3.15 -3.92
N LEU A 164 25.16 2.61 -4.94
CA LEU A 164 25.72 1.27 -4.92
C LEU A 164 27.24 1.34 -5.04
N PRO A 165 27.98 0.88 -4.02
CA PRO A 165 29.42 0.69 -4.14
C PRO A 165 29.71 -0.48 -5.07
N LEU A 166 30.64 -0.28 -6.01
CA LEU A 166 31.08 -1.31 -6.93
C LEU A 166 32.34 -2.01 -6.40
N VAL A 167 32.35 -3.34 -6.52
CA VAL A 167 33.54 -4.17 -6.33
C VAL A 167 34.29 -4.36 -7.64
N GLU A 168 35.58 -4.64 -7.59
CA GLU A 168 36.39 -4.94 -8.77
C GLU A 168 35.81 -6.11 -9.58
N GLY A 169 35.76 -5.97 -10.88
CA GLY A 169 35.19 -6.96 -11.79
C GLY A 169 33.66 -6.83 -11.95
N PHE A 170 32.94 -7.95 -11.96
CA PHE A 170 31.53 -8.00 -12.28
C PHE A 170 30.65 -7.59 -11.07
N ASN A 171 29.76 -6.65 -11.32
CA ASN A 171 28.71 -6.24 -10.39
C ASN A 171 27.35 -6.50 -11.07
N LYS A 172 26.70 -7.57 -10.67
CA LYS A 172 25.36 -7.94 -11.14
C LYS A 172 24.31 -7.24 -10.28
N ILE A 173 23.45 -6.45 -10.91
CA ILE A 173 22.38 -5.73 -10.24
C ILE A 173 21.05 -6.30 -10.71
N ASP A 174 20.32 -6.94 -9.81
CA ASP A 174 19.01 -7.52 -10.07
C ASP A 174 17.89 -6.65 -9.45
N PHE A 175 16.91 -6.30 -10.24
CA PHE A 175 15.66 -5.66 -9.83
C PHE A 175 14.56 -6.70 -9.89
N VAL A 176 14.08 -7.19 -8.77
CA VAL A 176 13.08 -8.25 -8.69
C VAL A 176 11.71 -7.65 -8.38
N ALA A 177 10.72 -7.89 -9.23
CA ALA A 177 9.35 -7.46 -9.00
C ALA A 177 8.74 -8.20 -7.81
N LEU A 178 8.30 -7.48 -6.78
CA LEU A 178 7.66 -8.07 -5.60
C LEU A 178 6.14 -8.21 -5.76
N ASN A 179 5.55 -7.34 -6.54
CA ASN A 179 4.13 -7.33 -6.87
C ASN A 179 3.92 -6.68 -8.24
N GLN A 180 2.66 -6.52 -8.65
CA GLN A 180 2.26 -5.91 -9.91
C GLN A 180 1.28 -4.75 -9.70
N GLY A 181 1.36 -4.10 -8.53
CA GLY A 181 0.45 -3.02 -8.19
C GLY A 181 -1.03 -3.45 -8.20
N GLU A 182 -1.91 -2.51 -8.52
CA GLU A 182 -3.35 -2.77 -8.65
C GLU A 182 -3.74 -3.21 -10.06
N SER A 183 -2.94 -2.90 -11.07
CA SER A 183 -3.30 -3.07 -12.49
C SER A 183 -2.23 -3.79 -13.31
N GLY A 184 -1.19 -4.36 -12.69
CA GLY A 184 -0.06 -5.08 -13.28
C GLY A 184 0.15 -4.99 -14.79
N PRO A 185 1.35 -5.21 -15.31
CA PRO A 185 2.56 -5.74 -14.68
C PRO A 185 3.26 -4.73 -13.76
N ASN A 186 4.34 -5.15 -13.04
CA ASN A 186 5.26 -4.23 -12.38
C ASN A 186 6.00 -3.40 -13.42
N THR A 187 5.80 -2.08 -13.40
CA THR A 187 6.33 -1.17 -14.40
C THR A 187 7.38 -0.24 -13.79
N ALA A 188 8.58 -0.23 -14.35
CA ALA A 188 9.60 0.69 -13.87
C ALA A 188 10.54 1.19 -14.96
N GLU A 189 11.10 2.36 -14.72
CA GLU A 189 12.20 2.95 -15.44
C GLU A 189 13.39 3.11 -14.51
N VAL A 190 14.56 2.67 -14.95
CA VAL A 190 15.82 2.79 -14.23
C VAL A 190 16.79 3.65 -15.03
N GLN A 191 17.52 4.52 -14.32
CA GLN A 191 18.64 5.28 -14.85
C GLN A 191 19.84 5.09 -13.92
N ILE A 192 21.01 4.92 -14.50
CA ILE A 192 22.27 4.70 -13.80
C ILE A 192 23.23 5.82 -14.15
N TYR A 193 23.72 6.50 -13.11
CA TYR A 193 24.64 7.62 -13.22
C TYR A 193 25.97 7.28 -12.58
N ASN A 194 27.05 7.82 -13.16
CA ASN A 194 28.38 7.75 -12.58
C ASN A 194 28.55 8.75 -11.41
N SER A 195 29.72 8.74 -10.77
CA SER A 195 30.07 9.64 -9.68
C SER A 195 30.06 11.13 -10.07
N GLN A 196 30.14 11.43 -11.38
CA GLN A 196 30.10 12.79 -11.93
C GLN A 196 28.68 13.23 -12.33
N GLY A 197 27.67 12.40 -12.11
CA GLY A 197 26.29 12.67 -12.50
C GLY A 197 25.99 12.49 -13.99
N GLN A 198 26.86 11.80 -14.71
CA GLN A 198 26.64 11.48 -16.13
C GLN A 198 25.84 10.19 -16.27
N LEU A 199 24.81 10.20 -17.12
CA LEU A 199 23.99 9.03 -17.41
C LEU A 199 24.83 7.98 -18.16
N GLN A 200 24.88 6.78 -17.61
CA GLN A 200 25.58 5.62 -18.18
C GLN A 200 24.62 4.67 -18.88
N ALA A 201 23.46 4.46 -18.29
CA ALA A 201 22.45 3.56 -18.83
C ALA A 201 21.04 3.99 -18.42
N ALA A 202 20.05 3.70 -19.26
CA ALA A 202 18.64 3.89 -18.97
C ALA A 202 17.83 2.79 -19.65
N ASN A 203 16.88 2.21 -18.92
CA ASN A 203 15.98 1.19 -19.45
C ASN A 203 14.65 1.19 -18.70
N GLN A 204 13.67 0.52 -19.31
CA GLN A 204 12.35 0.28 -18.74
C GLN A 204 12.06 -1.21 -18.76
N TRP A 205 11.22 -1.65 -17.83
CA TRP A 205 10.71 -3.02 -17.81
C TRP A 205 9.24 -3.08 -17.45
N ASN A 206 8.63 -4.18 -17.88
CA ASN A 206 7.32 -4.62 -17.47
C ASN A 206 7.48 -6.08 -17.03
N LEU A 207 7.38 -6.35 -15.73
CA LEU A 207 7.67 -7.66 -15.12
C LEU A 207 6.48 -8.22 -14.39
N ALA A 208 6.31 -9.53 -14.49
CA ALA A 208 5.43 -10.26 -13.57
C ALA A 208 6.08 -10.38 -12.17
N THR A 209 5.26 -10.61 -11.16
CA THR A 209 5.77 -10.86 -9.80
C THR A 209 6.78 -12.00 -9.78
N GLY A 210 7.92 -11.79 -9.13
CA GLY A 210 9.01 -12.75 -8.99
C GLY A 210 10.02 -12.75 -10.15
N VAL A 211 9.70 -12.11 -11.26
CA VAL A 211 10.60 -11.93 -12.42
C VAL A 211 11.55 -10.78 -12.14
N LYS A 212 12.72 -10.81 -12.75
CA LYS A 212 13.77 -9.80 -12.54
C LYS A 212 14.28 -9.18 -13.83
N ALA A 213 14.77 -7.95 -13.69
CA ALA A 213 15.56 -7.25 -14.70
C ALA A 213 16.99 -7.09 -14.19
N THR A 214 17.98 -7.36 -15.01
CA THR A 214 19.40 -7.45 -14.62
C THR A 214 20.26 -6.48 -15.44
N TYR A 215 21.07 -5.67 -14.74
CA TYR A 215 22.23 -4.98 -15.29
C TYR A 215 23.54 -5.64 -14.84
N VAL A 216 24.56 -5.56 -15.66
CA VAL A 216 25.93 -5.95 -15.29
C VAL A 216 26.86 -4.75 -15.45
N ILE A 217 27.54 -4.33 -14.38
CA ILE A 217 28.54 -3.27 -14.41
C ILE A 217 29.91 -3.91 -14.18
N ILE A 218 30.82 -3.69 -15.11
CA ILE A 218 32.19 -4.22 -15.03
C ILE A 218 33.09 -3.08 -14.54
N LYS A 219 33.56 -3.19 -13.29
CA LYS A 219 34.51 -2.23 -12.74
C LYS A 219 35.91 -2.60 -13.13
N GLU A 220 36.64 -1.64 -13.75
CA GLU A 220 38.03 -1.74 -14.20
C GLU A 220 38.97 -0.91 -13.29
#